data_fb2be4fc82429282976b7d5f99c9ec63
#
_entry.id   fb2be4fc82429282976b7d5f99c9ec63
#
_cell.length_a   1.000
_cell.length_b   1.000
_cell.length_c   1.000
_cell.angle_alpha   90.00
_cell.angle_beta   90.00
_cell.angle_gamma   90.00
#
_symmetry.space_group_name_H-M   'P 1'
#
loop_
_entity.id
_entity.type
_entity.pdbx_description
1 polymer ?
#
loop_
_entity_poly.entity_id
_entity_poly.type
_entity_poly.pdbx_seq_one_letter_code
_entity_poly.pdbx_strand_id
1 'polypeptide(L)'
;MATDRSGIGGHDPTQSGVAKVIDWSIRNQLLVIMGALALVVAGWLSVKQTPLDAIPDLTDTQVIIRTEFAGQSPQIVEDLVTYPLSTAMLGLPKTKAVRGFSMFGTSFVYVIFQDGIDQYWARARVVEALSTIGGNLPANAVPRIGP
;
A
#
# COMPACT_ATOMS: atom_id res chain seq x y z
N MET A 1 63.55 -50.82 1.96
CA MET A 1 63.30 -49.42 2.25
C MET A 1 61.80 -49.19 2.03
N ALA A 2 61.06 -49.24 3.12
CA ALA A 2 59.63 -49.23 3.14
C ALA A 2 59.08 -47.77 3.21
N THR A 3 58.17 -47.39 2.34
CA THR A 3 57.39 -46.17 2.49
C THR A 3 55.96 -46.54 2.79
N ASP A 4 55.65 -46.45 4.06
CA ASP A 4 54.32 -46.44 4.64
C ASP A 4 53.49 -45.28 4.06
N ARG A 5 52.31 -45.61 3.49
CA ARG A 5 51.26 -44.65 3.18
C ARG A 5 50.05 -45.01 4.05
N SER A 6 50.09 -44.59 5.28
CA SER A 6 48.93 -44.55 6.17
C SER A 6 47.92 -43.55 5.62
N GLY A 7 46.84 -44.06 5.04
CA GLY A 7 45.73 -43.28 4.52
C GLY A 7 44.94 -42.61 5.64
N ILE A 8 44.76 -41.35 5.46
CA ILE A 8 43.90 -40.52 6.30
C ILE A 8 42.42 -40.84 5.93
N GLY A 9 41.85 -41.78 6.68
CA GLY A 9 40.40 -42.01 6.67
C GLY A 9 39.70 -41.06 7.66
N GLY A 10 39.50 -39.80 7.25
CA GLY A 10 38.67 -38.92 8.02
C GLY A 10 37.20 -39.39 7.98
N HIS A 11 36.76 -40.01 9.00
CA HIS A 11 35.33 -40.35 9.20
C HIS A 11 34.60 -39.09 9.66
N ASP A 12 34.09 -38.30 8.70
CA ASP A 12 33.19 -37.19 8.98
C ASP A 12 31.86 -37.75 9.51
N PRO A 13 31.46 -37.46 10.76
CA PRO A 13 30.23 -37.94 11.34
C PRO A 13 28.99 -37.43 10.61
N THR A 14 29.11 -36.36 9.85
CA THR A 14 28.04 -35.80 9.01
C THR A 14 27.73 -36.69 7.80
N GLN A 15 28.70 -37.37 7.23
CA GLN A 15 28.49 -38.30 6.11
C GLN A 15 27.69 -39.54 6.51
N SER A 16 27.82 -40.00 7.74
CA SER A 16 27.02 -41.16 8.24
C SER A 16 25.54 -40.83 8.39
N GLY A 17 25.21 -39.58 8.74
CA GLY A 17 23.81 -39.14 8.88
C GLY A 17 23.15 -38.98 7.50
N VAL A 18 23.84 -38.35 6.57
CA VAL A 18 23.33 -38.16 5.20
C VAL A 18 23.19 -39.50 4.47
N ALA A 19 24.15 -40.41 4.61
CA ALA A 19 24.09 -41.73 4.02
C ALA A 19 22.87 -42.54 4.53
N LYS A 20 22.55 -42.46 5.83
CA LYS A 20 21.36 -43.11 6.41
C LYS A 20 20.06 -42.55 5.85
N VAL A 21 19.98 -41.25 5.68
CA VAL A 21 18.79 -40.60 5.08
C VAL A 21 18.62 -41.00 3.62
N ILE A 22 19.70 -41.06 2.86
CA ILE A 22 19.69 -41.50 1.46
C ILE A 22 19.21 -42.97 1.36
N ASP A 23 19.79 -43.84 2.18
CA ASP A 23 19.46 -45.27 2.16
C ASP A 23 18.01 -45.51 2.58
N TRP A 24 17.53 -44.80 3.59
CA TRP A 24 16.12 -44.82 4.01
C TRP A 24 15.18 -44.35 2.93
N SER A 25 15.55 -43.23 2.24
CA SER A 25 14.75 -42.66 1.14
C SER A 25 14.64 -43.61 -0.04
N ILE A 26 15.70 -44.33 -0.38
CA ILE A 26 15.69 -45.31 -1.48
C ILE A 26 14.81 -46.51 -1.11
N ARG A 27 14.86 -46.96 0.12
CA ARG A 27 14.02 -48.10 0.59
C ARG A 27 12.54 -47.74 0.73
N ASN A 28 12.22 -46.47 0.97
CA ASN A 28 10.85 -45.98 1.12
C ASN A 28 10.45 -44.98 0.05
N GLN A 29 10.78 -45.28 -1.19
CA GLN A 29 10.56 -44.40 -2.34
C GLN A 29 9.09 -43.91 -2.43
N LEU A 30 8.13 -44.76 -2.13
CA LEU A 30 6.71 -44.42 -2.14
C LEU A 30 6.36 -43.36 -1.07
N LEU A 31 6.93 -43.49 0.14
CA LEU A 31 6.72 -42.51 1.22
C LEU A 31 7.33 -41.15 0.88
N VAL A 32 8.49 -41.14 0.25
CA VAL A 32 9.16 -39.89 -0.16
C VAL A 32 8.35 -39.19 -1.24
N ILE A 33 7.83 -39.92 -2.22
CA ILE A 33 6.99 -39.37 -3.29
C ILE A 33 5.67 -38.83 -2.72
N MET A 34 5.02 -39.58 -1.84
CA MET A 34 3.80 -39.12 -1.17
C MET A 34 4.04 -37.88 -0.30
N GLY A 35 5.16 -37.84 0.42
CA GLY A 35 5.56 -36.66 1.23
C GLY A 35 5.82 -35.43 0.36
N ALA A 36 6.54 -35.62 -0.75
CA ALA A 36 6.77 -34.54 -1.71
C ALA A 36 5.47 -34.01 -2.32
N LEU A 37 4.57 -34.92 -2.72
CA LEU A 37 3.28 -34.54 -3.28
C LEU A 37 2.40 -33.78 -2.26
N ALA A 38 2.41 -34.24 -1.00
CA ALA A 38 1.70 -33.58 0.08
C ALA A 38 2.24 -32.16 0.35
N LEU A 39 3.56 -31.99 0.32
CA LEU A 39 4.19 -30.65 0.44
C LEU A 39 3.82 -29.73 -0.72
N VAL A 40 3.79 -30.24 -1.95
CA VAL A 40 3.36 -29.45 -3.12
C VAL A 40 1.91 -29.01 -2.98
N VAL A 41 1.02 -29.92 -2.57
CA VAL A 41 -0.41 -29.59 -2.37
C VAL A 41 -0.58 -28.61 -1.22
N ALA A 42 0.10 -28.83 -0.10
CA ALA A 42 0.05 -27.90 1.05
C ALA A 42 0.59 -26.53 0.68
N GLY A 43 1.70 -26.46 -0.04
CA GLY A 43 2.26 -25.20 -0.56
C GLY A 43 1.29 -24.47 -1.50
N TRP A 44 0.66 -25.21 -2.41
CA TRP A 44 -0.34 -24.64 -3.33
C TRP A 44 -1.55 -24.06 -2.57
N LEU A 45 -2.06 -24.78 -1.57
CA LEU A 45 -3.17 -24.31 -0.74
C LEU A 45 -2.77 -23.10 0.10
N SER A 46 -1.56 -23.10 0.68
CA SER A 46 -1.01 -21.96 1.43
C SER A 46 -0.92 -20.70 0.57
N VAL A 47 -0.43 -20.81 -0.66
CA VAL A 47 -0.36 -19.66 -1.59
C VAL A 47 -1.75 -19.11 -1.92
N LYS A 48 -2.75 -19.99 -2.11
CA LYS A 48 -4.12 -19.56 -2.35
C LYS A 48 -4.80 -18.89 -1.15
N GLN A 49 -4.39 -19.26 0.05
CA GLN A 49 -4.95 -18.71 1.30
C GLN A 49 -4.15 -17.52 1.85
N THR A 50 -2.99 -17.23 1.27
CA THR A 50 -2.24 -16.04 1.65
C THR A 50 -2.93 -14.84 1.01
N PRO A 51 -3.61 -13.99 1.79
CA PRO A 51 -4.11 -12.71 1.28
C PRO A 51 -2.90 -11.92 0.78
N LEU A 52 -2.95 -11.51 -0.49
CA LEU A 52 -1.91 -10.68 -1.11
C LEU A 52 -2.00 -9.22 -0.61
N ASP A 53 -2.35 -9.01 0.65
CA ASP A 53 -2.21 -7.74 1.35
C ASP A 53 -0.74 -7.51 1.74
N ALA A 54 0.13 -7.63 0.72
CA ALA A 54 1.56 -7.41 0.91
C ALA A 54 1.92 -5.93 1.12
N ILE A 55 0.97 -5.03 0.91
CA ILE A 55 1.09 -3.62 1.24
C ILE A 55 -0.11 -3.32 2.16
N PRO A 56 0.09 -3.10 3.47
CA PRO A 56 -0.97 -2.54 4.29
C PRO A 56 -1.42 -1.26 3.57
N ASP A 57 -2.70 -1.12 3.39
CA ASP A 57 -3.30 0.07 2.78
C ASP A 57 -3.00 1.27 3.69
N LEU A 58 -1.75 1.77 3.60
CA LEU A 58 -1.27 2.98 4.27
C LEU A 58 -1.79 4.23 3.56
N THR A 59 -2.66 4.04 2.57
CA THR A 59 -3.30 5.13 1.87
C THR A 59 -4.37 5.70 2.79
N ASP A 60 -4.01 6.78 3.46
CA ASP A 60 -4.97 7.60 4.21
C ASP A 60 -6.19 7.86 3.31
N THR A 61 -7.41 7.69 3.83
CA THR A 61 -8.62 8.08 3.09
C THR A 61 -8.54 9.56 2.77
N GLN A 62 -8.36 9.89 1.49
CA GLN A 62 -8.21 11.28 1.05
C GLN A 62 -9.20 11.63 -0.05
N VAL A 63 -9.66 12.87 -0.04
CA VAL A 63 -10.50 13.44 -1.09
C VAL A 63 -9.76 14.62 -1.70
N ILE A 64 -9.63 14.62 -3.02
CA ILE A 64 -8.94 15.66 -3.77
C ILE A 64 -9.97 16.60 -4.38
N ILE A 65 -9.84 17.88 -4.12
CA ILE A 65 -10.65 18.93 -4.73
C ILE A 65 -9.77 19.66 -5.73
N ARG A 66 -10.13 19.64 -7.00
CA ARG A 66 -9.49 20.42 -8.05
C ARG A 66 -10.40 21.58 -8.42
N THR A 67 -9.86 22.80 -8.40
CA THR A 67 -10.59 23.99 -8.78
C THR A 67 -9.84 24.68 -9.91
N GLU A 68 -10.51 24.90 -11.03
CA GLU A 68 -9.98 25.64 -12.15
C GLU A 68 -10.31 27.12 -11.98
N PHE A 69 -9.29 27.98 -12.09
CA PHE A 69 -9.40 29.44 -12.03
C PHE A 69 -8.48 30.05 -13.10
N ALA A 70 -8.84 29.83 -14.33
CA ALA A 70 -7.99 30.12 -15.50
C ALA A 70 -7.49 31.56 -15.56
N GLY A 71 -6.22 31.73 -16.01
CA GLY A 71 -5.61 33.03 -16.26
C GLY A 71 -5.09 33.76 -15.00
N GLN A 72 -5.16 33.13 -13.81
CA GLN A 72 -4.72 33.75 -12.56
C GLN A 72 -3.35 33.24 -12.13
N SER A 73 -2.57 34.12 -11.48
CA SER A 73 -1.28 33.75 -10.92
C SER A 73 -1.47 32.80 -9.71
N PRO A 74 -0.48 31.97 -9.36
CA PRO A 74 -0.57 31.05 -8.23
C PRO A 74 -0.93 31.75 -6.91
N GLN A 75 -0.45 32.96 -6.71
CA GLN A 75 -0.71 33.76 -5.52
C GLN A 75 -2.18 34.18 -5.41
N ILE A 76 -2.79 34.63 -6.51
CA ILE A 76 -4.21 34.96 -6.56
C ILE A 76 -5.07 33.70 -6.39
N VAL A 77 -4.66 32.58 -7.00
CA VAL A 77 -5.33 31.27 -6.81
C VAL A 77 -5.30 30.87 -5.35
N GLU A 78 -4.17 31.08 -4.66
CA GLU A 78 -4.05 30.77 -3.23
C GLU A 78 -4.97 31.63 -2.39
N ASP A 79 -4.92 32.92 -2.54
CA ASP A 79 -5.66 33.86 -1.71
C ASP A 79 -7.19 33.74 -1.88
N LEU A 80 -7.66 33.54 -3.12
CA LEU A 80 -9.08 33.55 -3.44
C LEU A 80 -9.73 32.17 -3.52
N VAL A 81 -8.96 31.12 -3.68
CA VAL A 81 -9.50 29.75 -3.87
C VAL A 81 -8.92 28.75 -2.88
N THR A 82 -7.60 28.58 -2.88
CA THR A 82 -6.97 27.51 -2.09
C THR A 82 -7.11 27.75 -0.58
N TYR A 83 -6.85 28.96 -0.12
CA TYR A 83 -6.93 29.29 1.30
C TYR A 83 -8.36 29.20 1.86
N PRO A 84 -9.40 29.80 1.23
CA PRO A 84 -10.78 29.65 1.69
C PRO A 84 -11.26 28.20 1.69
N LEU A 85 -10.93 27.42 0.63
CA LEU A 85 -11.28 26.02 0.54
C LEU A 85 -10.60 25.20 1.65
N SER A 86 -9.29 25.39 1.83
CA SER A 86 -8.52 24.66 2.84
C SER A 86 -9.06 24.93 4.25
N THR A 87 -9.37 26.19 4.55
CA THR A 87 -9.92 26.60 5.86
C THR A 87 -11.29 25.97 6.12
N ALA A 88 -12.16 25.95 5.11
CA ALA A 88 -13.48 25.30 5.22
C ALA A 88 -13.36 23.79 5.42
N MET A 89 -12.43 23.14 4.71
CA MET A 89 -12.23 21.69 4.82
C MET A 89 -11.61 21.29 6.18
N LEU A 90 -10.83 22.16 6.82
CA LEU A 90 -10.33 21.92 8.18
C LEU A 90 -11.45 21.80 9.23
N GLY A 91 -12.59 22.43 8.99
CA GLY A 91 -13.77 22.34 9.86
C GLY A 91 -14.54 21.02 9.77
N LEU A 92 -14.21 20.14 8.83
CA LEU A 92 -14.90 18.87 8.66
C LEU A 92 -14.55 17.88 9.79
N PRO A 93 -15.53 17.12 10.28
CA PRO A 93 -15.29 16.11 11.31
C PRO A 93 -14.38 15.00 10.80
N LYS A 94 -13.51 14.50 11.67
CA LYS A 94 -12.55 13.42 11.39
C LYS A 94 -11.50 13.75 10.34
N THR A 95 -11.28 15.03 10.03
CA THR A 95 -10.16 15.48 9.21
C THR A 95 -8.86 15.36 10.01
N LYS A 96 -7.84 14.72 9.43
CA LYS A 96 -6.50 14.58 9.99
C LYS A 96 -5.61 15.75 9.55
N ALA A 97 -5.68 16.11 8.28
CA ALA A 97 -4.93 17.22 7.70
C ALA A 97 -5.58 17.72 6.40
N VAL A 98 -5.35 18.99 6.08
CA VAL A 98 -5.70 19.56 4.78
C VAL A 98 -4.43 20.18 4.19
N ARG A 99 -4.18 19.90 2.90
CA ARG A 99 -3.04 20.44 2.16
C ARG A 99 -3.52 21.11 0.89
N GLY A 100 -3.18 22.37 0.71
CA GLY A 100 -3.47 23.15 -0.50
C GLY A 100 -2.24 23.27 -1.38
N PHE A 101 -2.42 23.21 -2.68
CA PHE A 101 -1.39 23.50 -3.69
C PHE A 101 -1.98 24.43 -4.73
N SER A 102 -1.35 25.58 -4.93
CA SER A 102 -1.75 26.58 -5.89
C SER A 102 -0.80 26.59 -7.09
N MET A 103 -1.37 26.40 -8.26
CA MET A 103 -0.65 26.46 -9.53
C MET A 103 -1.24 27.58 -10.40
N PHE A 104 -0.60 27.86 -11.53
CA PHE A 104 -1.14 28.81 -12.49
C PHE A 104 -2.52 28.35 -12.99
N GLY A 105 -3.55 29.11 -12.67
CA GLY A 105 -4.92 28.82 -13.08
C GLY A 105 -5.58 27.59 -12.45
N THR A 106 -4.97 26.95 -11.44
CA THR A 106 -5.54 25.73 -10.84
C THR A 106 -5.16 25.63 -9.36
N SER A 107 -6.13 25.23 -8.52
CA SER A 107 -5.95 24.86 -7.12
C SER A 107 -6.21 23.38 -6.91
N PHE A 108 -5.41 22.76 -6.05
CA PHE A 108 -5.63 21.41 -5.54
C PHE A 108 -5.69 21.45 -4.02
N VAL A 109 -6.76 20.92 -3.45
CA VAL A 109 -6.90 20.78 -2.00
C VAL A 109 -7.09 19.31 -1.67
N TYR A 110 -6.18 18.76 -0.89
CA TYR A 110 -6.19 17.40 -0.40
C TYR A 110 -6.74 17.38 1.01
N VAL A 111 -7.88 16.75 1.20
CA VAL A 111 -8.50 16.55 2.51
C VAL A 111 -8.19 15.14 2.95
N ILE A 112 -7.36 15.00 3.96
CA ILE A 112 -6.91 13.72 4.51
C ILE A 112 -7.74 13.44 5.76
N PHE A 113 -8.43 12.32 5.78
CA PHE A 113 -9.25 11.88 6.91
C PHE A 113 -8.49 10.91 7.81
N GLN A 114 -9.03 10.64 8.99
CA GLN A 114 -8.49 9.64 9.91
C GLN A 114 -8.60 8.24 9.31
N ASP A 115 -7.73 7.35 9.77
CA ASP A 115 -7.68 5.97 9.29
C ASP A 115 -9.01 5.24 9.58
N GLY A 116 -9.41 4.35 8.65
CA GLY A 116 -10.63 3.58 8.78
C GLY A 116 -11.93 4.32 8.45
N ILE A 117 -11.85 5.54 7.91
CA ILE A 117 -13.03 6.27 7.43
C ILE A 117 -13.42 5.76 6.04
N ASP A 118 -14.72 5.48 5.87
CA ASP A 118 -15.28 5.11 4.58
C ASP A 118 -15.13 6.25 3.55
N GLN A 119 -14.64 5.91 2.35
CA GLN A 119 -14.37 6.89 1.31
C GLN A 119 -15.65 7.58 0.80
N TYR A 120 -16.78 6.86 0.74
CA TYR A 120 -18.06 7.45 0.33
C TYR A 120 -18.57 8.46 1.35
N TRP A 121 -18.41 8.16 2.64
CA TRP A 121 -18.74 9.09 3.71
C TRP A 121 -17.87 10.36 3.62
N ALA A 122 -16.56 10.20 3.43
CA ALA A 122 -15.62 11.31 3.29
C ALA A 122 -16.00 12.22 2.10
N ARG A 123 -16.27 11.63 0.93
CA ARG A 123 -16.74 12.37 -0.24
C ARG A 123 -18.04 13.12 0.01
N ALA A 124 -19.01 12.48 0.65
CA ALA A 124 -20.29 13.12 0.97
C ALA A 124 -20.11 14.36 1.86
N ARG A 125 -19.22 14.30 2.86
CA ARG A 125 -18.93 15.47 3.73
C ARG A 125 -18.23 16.58 2.96
N VAL A 126 -17.29 16.25 2.07
CA VAL A 126 -16.62 17.25 1.23
C VAL A 126 -17.62 17.91 0.26
N VAL A 127 -18.52 17.14 -0.37
CA VAL A 127 -19.57 17.70 -1.25
C VAL A 127 -20.47 18.68 -0.49
N GLU A 128 -20.90 18.31 0.71
CA GLU A 128 -21.73 19.17 1.57
C GLU A 128 -21.00 20.47 1.91
N ALA A 129 -19.73 20.41 2.31
CA ALA A 129 -18.93 21.59 2.60
C ALA A 129 -18.72 22.46 1.34
N LEU A 130 -18.47 21.84 0.18
CA LEU A 130 -18.34 22.57 -1.08
C LEU A 130 -19.63 23.31 -1.46
N SER A 131 -20.79 22.71 -1.22
CA SER A 131 -22.08 23.37 -1.48
C SER A 131 -22.28 24.63 -0.62
N THR A 132 -21.77 24.61 0.61
CA THR A 132 -21.85 25.74 1.54
C THR A 132 -20.88 26.86 1.17
N ILE A 133 -19.65 26.51 0.77
CA ILE A 133 -18.62 27.52 0.48
C ILE A 133 -18.67 28.03 -0.96
N GLY A 134 -19.40 27.32 -1.86
CA GLY A 134 -19.44 27.68 -3.29
C GLY A 134 -19.88 29.12 -3.58
N GLY A 135 -20.70 29.70 -2.71
CA GLY A 135 -21.11 31.11 -2.79
C GLY A 135 -20.02 32.13 -2.43
N ASN A 136 -18.97 31.70 -1.73
CA ASN A 136 -17.85 32.56 -1.31
C ASN A 136 -16.65 32.51 -2.25
N LEU A 137 -16.68 31.63 -3.26
CA LEU A 137 -15.63 31.52 -4.27
C LEU A 137 -15.91 32.46 -5.44
N PRO A 138 -14.86 32.90 -6.16
CA PRO A 138 -15.03 33.67 -7.38
C PRO A 138 -15.91 32.95 -8.41
N ALA A 139 -16.74 33.66 -9.13
CA ALA A 139 -17.69 33.08 -10.10
C ALA A 139 -17.04 32.18 -11.17
N ASN A 140 -15.76 32.42 -11.47
CA ASN A 140 -14.99 31.65 -12.45
C ASN A 140 -14.24 30.46 -11.82
N ALA A 141 -14.30 30.28 -10.49
CA ALA A 141 -13.66 29.18 -9.82
C ALA A 141 -14.66 28.03 -9.64
N VAL A 142 -14.48 26.95 -10.39
CA VAL A 142 -15.40 25.81 -10.37
C VAL A 142 -14.70 24.63 -9.67
N PRO A 143 -15.03 24.34 -8.40
CA PRO A 143 -14.47 23.21 -7.70
C PRO A 143 -15.07 21.88 -8.21
N ARG A 144 -14.22 20.90 -8.41
CA ARG A 144 -14.58 19.52 -8.78
C ARG A 144 -13.88 18.56 -7.87
N ILE A 145 -14.56 17.50 -7.50
CA ILE A 145 -13.96 16.40 -6.74
C ILE A 145 -13.28 15.46 -7.73
N GLY A 146 -12.02 15.17 -7.46
CA GLY A 146 -11.24 14.19 -8.21
C GLY A 146 -11.79 12.75 -8.03
N PRO A 147 -11.32 11.84 -8.88
CA PRO A 147 -11.69 10.43 -8.81
C PRO A 147 -11.25 9.76 -7.52
#